data_de1684082091754a734c08b36fc5836a
#
_entry.id   de1684082091754a734c08b36fc5836a
#
_cell.length_a   1.000
_cell.length_b   1.000
_cell.length_c   1.000
_cell.angle_alpha   90.00
_cell.angle_beta   90.00
_cell.angle_gamma   90.00
#
_symmetry.space_group_name_H-M   'P 1'
#
loop_
_entity.id
_entity.type
_entity.pdbx_description
1 polymer ?
#
loop_
_entity_poly.entity_id
_entity_poly.type
_entity_poly.pdbx_seq_one_letter_code
_entity_poly.pdbx_strand_id
1 'polypeptide(L)'
;MQIKTLVCSLTCLAALASATASAATDPQIEKISKAVQAATGKAPDSVMKSPVNGLWEVVIDKRIFYSDADARHLIIGRIFDSATERDLTAERIEELNRIKWAELPLKDAIKVVYGKGERKLIVFTDANCPYCRLLEQNLSKAGNLTVYNFMYPVLRSREEARRIVCASDPVKTFLDSMASGQVPEVGQCSNSAVLDRNLELGQKLGINSIPAVIFPDGSRYTGLMSVEAIEENLANSAAKK
;
A
#
# COMPACT_ATOMS: atom_id res chain seq x y z
N MET A 1 19.82 78.88 27.56
CA MET A 1 20.98 77.97 27.56
C MET A 1 20.36 76.54 27.57
N GLN A 2 20.18 75.97 26.38
CA GLN A 2 19.49 74.63 26.20
C GLN A 2 20.54 73.55 25.87
N ILE A 3 20.62 72.59 26.73
CA ILE A 3 21.50 71.41 26.57
C ILE A 3 20.69 70.34 25.80
N LYS A 4 21.14 70.03 24.58
CA LYS A 4 20.59 68.93 23.78
C LYS A 4 21.25 67.61 24.17
N THR A 5 20.51 66.76 24.78
CA THR A 5 20.91 65.35 25.04
C THR A 5 20.75 64.52 23.81
N LEU A 6 21.84 63.96 23.31
CA LEU A 6 21.89 63.02 22.16
C LEU A 6 21.68 61.57 22.69
N VAL A 7 20.59 60.97 22.36
CA VAL A 7 20.31 59.54 22.67
C VAL A 7 20.80 58.72 21.50
N CYS A 8 21.83 57.91 21.70
CA CYS A 8 22.41 57.00 20.76
C CYS A 8 21.68 55.64 20.92
N SER A 9 20.78 55.32 19.98
CA SER A 9 20.09 53.99 19.95
C SER A 9 21.00 52.97 19.29
N LEU A 10 21.52 52.03 20.08
CA LEU A 10 22.25 50.85 19.60
C LEU A 10 21.24 49.78 19.26
N THR A 11 20.96 49.55 17.97
CA THR A 11 20.18 48.42 17.50
C THR A 11 21.08 47.19 17.35
N CYS A 12 21.02 46.28 18.33
CA CYS A 12 21.61 44.95 18.21
C CYS A 12 20.80 44.08 17.23
N LEU A 13 21.34 43.87 16.03
CA LEU A 13 20.82 42.88 15.09
C LEU A 13 21.30 41.50 15.52
N ALA A 14 20.42 40.71 16.19
CA ALA A 14 20.68 39.31 16.50
C ALA A 14 20.43 38.49 15.24
N ALA A 15 21.48 38.08 14.56
CA ALA A 15 21.41 37.09 13.48
C ALA A 15 21.13 35.71 14.07
N LEU A 16 19.89 35.23 13.93
CA LEU A 16 19.55 33.82 14.19
C LEU A 16 20.15 32.95 13.08
N ALA A 17 21.31 32.37 13.34
CA ALA A 17 21.87 31.31 12.53
C ALA A 17 21.02 30.03 12.77
N SER A 18 20.10 29.75 11.86
CA SER A 18 19.39 28.47 11.82
C SER A 18 20.38 27.37 11.42
N ALA A 19 20.96 26.71 12.41
CA ALA A 19 21.74 25.47 12.17
C ALA A 19 20.79 24.38 11.69
N THR A 20 20.75 24.13 10.39
CA THR A 20 20.17 22.91 9.83
C THR A 20 21.04 21.74 10.29
N ALA A 21 20.58 21.02 11.32
CA ALA A 21 21.18 19.76 11.72
C ALA A 21 20.99 18.76 10.56
N SER A 22 22.01 18.62 9.71
CA SER A 22 22.14 17.51 8.79
C SER A 22 22.28 16.26 9.67
N ALA A 23 21.28 15.37 9.68
CA ALA A 23 21.40 14.09 10.35
C ALA A 23 22.57 13.34 9.69
N ALA A 24 23.67 13.20 10.43
CA ALA A 24 24.83 12.46 9.96
C ALA A 24 24.38 11.00 9.69
N THR A 25 24.44 10.58 8.46
CA THR A 25 24.18 9.17 8.07
C THR A 25 25.23 8.30 8.76
N ASP A 26 24.80 7.20 9.41
CA ASP A 26 25.72 6.25 10.02
C ASP A 26 26.76 5.81 8.98
N PRO A 27 28.08 5.99 9.23
CA PRO A 27 29.14 5.62 8.28
C PRO A 27 29.06 4.16 7.85
N GLN A 28 28.50 3.31 8.70
CA GLN A 28 28.30 1.89 8.41
C GLN A 28 27.24 1.68 7.34
N ILE A 29 26.15 2.45 7.37
CA ILE A 29 25.09 2.43 6.34
C ILE A 29 25.67 2.81 4.98
N GLU A 30 26.51 3.85 4.94
CA GLU A 30 27.16 4.30 3.70
C GLU A 30 28.11 3.25 3.13
N LYS A 31 28.93 2.62 4.01
CA LYS A 31 29.85 1.54 3.64
C LYS A 31 29.10 0.37 3.00
N ILE A 32 28.04 -0.12 3.66
CA ILE A 32 27.23 -1.25 3.17
C ILE A 32 26.54 -0.86 1.87
N SER A 33 25.96 0.32 1.79
CA SER A 33 25.27 0.80 0.58
C SER A 33 26.18 0.83 -0.64
N LYS A 34 27.41 1.34 -0.50
CA LYS A 34 28.41 1.36 -1.58
C LYS A 34 28.82 -0.04 -2.00
N ALA A 35 29.09 -0.93 -1.05
CA ALA A 35 29.48 -2.30 -1.34
C ALA A 35 28.37 -3.09 -2.05
N VAL A 36 27.14 -2.95 -1.59
CA VAL A 36 25.96 -3.56 -2.20
C VAL A 36 25.74 -3.03 -3.63
N GLN A 37 25.83 -1.72 -3.82
CA GLN A 37 25.70 -1.12 -5.15
C GLN A 37 26.78 -1.61 -6.11
N ALA A 38 28.03 -1.76 -5.64
CA ALA A 38 29.14 -2.29 -6.44
C ALA A 38 28.90 -3.77 -6.82
N ALA A 39 28.36 -4.57 -5.91
CA ALA A 39 28.11 -6.00 -6.12
C ALA A 39 26.89 -6.30 -6.98
N THR A 40 25.82 -5.49 -6.87
CA THR A 40 24.51 -5.77 -7.49
C THR A 40 24.17 -4.86 -8.66
N GLY A 41 24.91 -3.76 -8.84
CA GLY A 41 24.60 -2.69 -9.82
C GLY A 41 23.46 -1.78 -9.40
N LYS A 42 22.83 -2.00 -8.23
CA LYS A 42 21.70 -1.23 -7.72
C LYS A 42 21.99 -0.66 -6.34
N ALA A 43 21.62 0.60 -6.13
CA ALA A 43 21.62 1.19 -4.80
C ALA A 43 20.50 0.55 -3.95
N PRO A 44 20.74 0.25 -2.67
CA PRO A 44 19.70 -0.24 -1.79
C PRO A 44 18.66 0.85 -1.50
N ASP A 45 17.38 0.44 -1.37
CA ASP A 45 16.29 1.31 -0.94
C ASP A 45 16.45 1.73 0.53
N SER A 46 16.97 0.81 1.36
CA SER A 46 17.32 1.07 2.76
C SER A 46 18.37 0.09 3.27
N VAL A 47 19.14 0.55 4.27
CA VAL A 47 20.08 -0.25 5.06
C VAL A 47 19.83 0.07 6.53
N MET A 48 19.58 -0.94 7.36
CA MET A 48 19.32 -0.80 8.79
C MET A 48 19.86 -1.98 9.60
N LYS A 49 19.95 -1.83 10.92
CA LYS A 49 20.32 -2.96 11.79
C LYS A 49 19.22 -4.02 11.74
N SER A 50 19.62 -5.28 11.60
CA SER A 50 18.69 -6.40 11.68
C SER A 50 18.39 -6.77 13.16
N PRO A 51 17.33 -7.56 13.42
CA PRO A 51 17.09 -8.13 14.77
C PRO A 51 18.22 -9.02 15.27
N VAL A 52 19.07 -9.54 14.40
CA VAL A 52 20.23 -10.38 14.76
C VAL A 52 21.48 -9.51 14.87
N ASN A 53 22.12 -9.55 16.03
CA ASN A 53 23.35 -8.80 16.28
C ASN A 53 24.43 -9.12 15.25
N GLY A 54 25.08 -8.07 14.75
CA GLY A 54 26.16 -8.19 13.73
C GLY A 54 25.65 -8.28 12.30
N LEU A 55 24.35 -8.40 12.07
CA LEU A 55 23.75 -8.36 10.73
C LEU A 55 23.04 -7.03 10.47
N TRP A 56 23.04 -6.67 9.21
CA TRP A 56 22.34 -5.51 8.67
C TRP A 56 21.28 -5.98 7.67
N GLU A 57 20.09 -5.42 7.77
CA GLU A 57 19.05 -5.58 6.75
C GLU A 57 19.34 -4.64 5.58
N VAL A 58 19.27 -5.16 4.37
CA VAL A 58 19.46 -4.44 3.12
C VAL A 58 18.24 -4.69 2.25
N VAL A 59 17.53 -3.64 1.88
CA VAL A 59 16.35 -3.73 1.01
C VAL A 59 16.72 -3.26 -0.39
N ILE A 60 16.44 -4.07 -1.41
CA ILE A 60 16.58 -3.73 -2.83
C ILE A 60 15.31 -4.17 -3.57
N ASP A 61 14.60 -3.25 -4.22
CA ASP A 61 13.36 -3.55 -4.95
C ASP A 61 12.36 -4.34 -4.07
N LYS A 62 12.19 -3.92 -2.80
CA LYS A 62 11.34 -4.58 -1.77
C LYS A 62 11.77 -6.02 -1.42
N ARG A 63 12.94 -6.45 -1.82
CA ARG A 63 13.54 -7.73 -1.39
C ARG A 63 14.50 -7.48 -0.26
N ILE A 64 14.48 -8.37 0.73
CA ILE A 64 15.37 -8.30 1.88
C ILE A 64 16.57 -9.21 1.67
N PHE A 65 17.72 -8.66 1.95
CA PHE A 65 19.01 -9.33 2.06
C PHE A 65 19.59 -8.97 3.43
N TYR A 66 20.54 -9.76 3.90
CA TYR A 66 21.27 -9.41 5.09
C TYR A 66 22.77 -9.30 4.75
N SER A 67 23.47 -8.43 5.47
CA SER A 67 24.91 -8.22 5.30
C SER A 67 25.61 -8.23 6.63
N ASP A 68 26.88 -8.69 6.65
CA ASP A 68 27.75 -8.44 7.78
C ASP A 68 28.16 -6.95 7.86
N ALA A 69 28.71 -6.55 9.00
CA ALA A 69 29.14 -5.17 9.21
C ALA A 69 30.30 -4.76 8.26
N ASP A 70 31.06 -5.69 7.72
CA ASP A 70 32.13 -5.41 6.78
C ASP A 70 31.66 -5.32 5.33
N ALA A 71 30.39 -5.59 5.08
CA ALA A 71 29.78 -5.61 3.75
C ALA A 71 30.49 -6.58 2.77
N ARG A 72 31.07 -7.66 3.31
CA ARG A 72 31.75 -8.68 2.53
C ARG A 72 30.85 -9.81 2.08
N HIS A 73 29.79 -10.08 2.86
CA HIS A 73 28.89 -11.18 2.60
C HIS A 73 27.46 -10.67 2.49
N LEU A 74 26.78 -11.06 1.42
CA LEU A 74 25.32 -10.91 1.27
C LEU A 74 24.68 -12.26 1.53
N ILE A 75 23.76 -12.30 2.51
CA ILE A 75 23.03 -13.48 2.91
C ILE A 75 21.64 -13.40 2.32
N ILE A 76 21.25 -14.39 1.54
CA ILE A 76 19.91 -14.54 0.99
C ILE A 76 19.20 -15.60 1.82
N GLY A 77 18.20 -15.19 2.60
CA GLY A 77 17.53 -16.11 3.51
C GLY A 77 16.48 -15.43 4.36
N ARG A 78 16.01 -16.13 5.39
CA ARG A 78 15.01 -15.65 6.33
C ARG A 78 15.54 -15.74 7.76
N ILE A 79 15.17 -14.78 8.58
CA ILE A 79 15.39 -14.81 10.01
C ILE A 79 14.12 -15.34 10.66
N PHE A 80 14.25 -16.49 11.33
CA PHE A 80 13.17 -17.09 12.10
C PHE A 80 13.54 -17.01 13.60
N ASP A 81 12.67 -16.42 14.36
CA ASP A 81 12.80 -16.37 15.83
C ASP A 81 12.19 -17.64 16.41
N SER A 82 13.04 -18.58 16.84
CA SER A 82 12.61 -19.87 17.37
C SER A 82 11.93 -19.77 18.74
N ALA A 83 12.13 -18.68 19.48
CA ALA A 83 11.49 -18.50 20.79
C ALA A 83 10.04 -18.04 20.67
N THR A 84 9.75 -17.24 19.65
CA THR A 84 8.42 -16.70 19.37
C THR A 84 7.73 -17.38 18.19
N GLU A 85 8.41 -18.32 17.52
CA GLU A 85 7.97 -19.02 16.30
C GLU A 85 7.59 -18.05 15.16
N ARG A 86 8.22 -16.87 15.11
CA ARG A 86 7.93 -15.84 14.11
C ARG A 86 8.96 -15.80 13.02
N ASP A 87 8.50 -15.61 11.79
CA ASP A 87 9.35 -15.30 10.65
C ASP A 87 9.48 -13.78 10.49
N LEU A 88 10.54 -13.22 11.09
CA LEU A 88 10.78 -11.78 11.11
C LEU A 88 11.00 -11.20 9.72
N THR A 89 11.58 -11.99 8.80
CA THR A 89 11.75 -11.56 7.41
C THR A 89 10.41 -11.48 6.67
N ALA A 90 9.51 -12.44 6.89
CA ALA A 90 8.17 -12.38 6.28
C ALA A 90 7.38 -11.17 6.78
N GLU A 91 7.37 -10.93 8.10
CA GLU A 91 6.72 -9.78 8.69
C GLU A 91 7.26 -8.46 8.11
N ARG A 92 8.58 -8.37 7.94
CA ARG A 92 9.21 -7.18 7.35
C ARG A 92 8.87 -7.00 5.87
N ILE A 93 8.79 -8.09 5.09
CA ILE A 93 8.34 -8.06 3.70
C ILE A 93 6.88 -7.58 3.62
N GLU A 94 6.01 -8.04 4.53
CA GLU A 94 4.63 -7.56 4.61
C GLU A 94 4.58 -6.05 4.90
N GLU A 95 5.39 -5.57 5.85
CA GLU A 95 5.49 -4.14 6.17
C GLU A 95 5.94 -3.31 4.97
N LEU A 96 7.00 -3.73 4.26
CA LEU A 96 7.51 -3.06 3.04
C LEU A 96 6.49 -3.05 1.90
N ASN A 97 5.58 -4.02 1.88
CA ASN A 97 4.53 -4.13 0.87
C ASN A 97 3.21 -3.49 1.28
N ARG A 98 3.12 -2.84 2.46
CA ARG A 98 1.91 -2.14 2.89
C ARG A 98 1.54 -1.03 1.93
N ILE A 99 0.28 -0.97 1.62
CA ILE A 99 -0.29 -0.01 0.68
C ILE A 99 -0.84 1.18 1.46
N LYS A 100 -0.33 2.37 1.16
CA LYS A 100 -0.80 3.59 1.83
C LYS A 100 -2.15 4.01 1.26
N TRP A 101 -3.20 3.88 2.05
CA TRP A 101 -4.56 4.24 1.69
C TRP A 101 -4.72 5.68 1.23
N ALA A 102 -4.01 6.61 1.86
CA ALA A 102 -4.08 8.04 1.52
C ALA A 102 -3.60 8.36 0.10
N GLU A 103 -2.81 7.47 -0.50
CA GLU A 103 -2.27 7.64 -1.85
C GLU A 103 -3.18 7.02 -2.93
N LEU A 104 -4.28 6.34 -2.54
CA LEU A 104 -5.15 5.64 -3.47
C LEU A 104 -6.26 6.55 -4.00
N PRO A 105 -6.51 6.53 -5.32
CA PRO A 105 -7.54 7.35 -5.97
C PRO A 105 -8.93 6.73 -5.78
N LEU A 106 -9.48 6.77 -4.56
CA LEU A 106 -10.77 6.13 -4.22
C LEU A 106 -11.95 6.59 -5.09
N LYS A 107 -11.83 7.75 -5.74
CA LYS A 107 -12.83 8.24 -6.72
C LYS A 107 -12.94 7.37 -7.97
N ASP A 108 -11.91 6.58 -8.28
CA ASP A 108 -11.86 5.70 -9.45
C ASP A 108 -12.42 4.29 -9.13
N ALA A 109 -12.87 4.07 -7.88
CA ALA A 109 -13.50 2.83 -7.44
C ALA A 109 -15.02 2.93 -7.41
N ILE A 110 -15.69 1.81 -7.61
CA ILE A 110 -17.14 1.66 -7.35
C ILE A 110 -17.30 1.46 -5.84
N LYS A 111 -17.92 2.45 -5.17
CA LYS A 111 -18.13 2.42 -3.73
C LYS A 111 -19.43 1.70 -3.40
N VAL A 112 -19.33 0.55 -2.75
CA VAL A 112 -20.45 -0.22 -2.21
C VAL A 112 -20.51 -0.07 -0.70
N VAL A 113 -21.71 0.10 -0.14
CA VAL A 113 -21.93 0.23 1.31
C VAL A 113 -22.88 -0.86 1.80
N TYR A 114 -22.40 -1.66 2.74
CA TYR A 114 -23.19 -2.67 3.45
C TYR A 114 -23.49 -2.21 4.87
N GLY A 115 -24.76 -2.20 5.27
CA GLY A 115 -25.20 -1.74 6.58
C GLY A 115 -24.80 -0.29 6.84
N LYS A 116 -24.16 0.00 7.99
CA LYS A 116 -23.71 1.35 8.35
C LYS A 116 -22.42 1.78 7.63
N GLY A 117 -21.69 0.85 7.04
CA GLY A 117 -20.45 1.14 6.28
C GLY A 117 -19.29 1.66 7.12
N GLU A 118 -19.22 1.33 8.41
CA GLU A 118 -18.24 1.88 9.35
C GLU A 118 -16.81 1.39 9.09
N ARG A 119 -16.67 0.14 8.67
CA ARG A 119 -15.37 -0.48 8.34
C ARG A 119 -15.12 -0.37 6.85
N LYS A 120 -13.86 -0.23 6.45
CA LYS A 120 -13.50 0.05 5.06
C LYS A 120 -12.59 -1.02 4.50
N LEU A 121 -12.81 -1.38 3.24
CA LEU A 121 -11.95 -2.26 2.46
C LEU A 121 -11.76 -1.71 1.06
N ILE A 122 -10.63 -2.08 0.42
CA ILE A 122 -10.42 -1.88 -1.01
C ILE A 122 -10.31 -3.26 -1.64
N VAL A 123 -10.92 -3.43 -2.80
CA VAL A 123 -10.88 -4.69 -3.54
C VAL A 123 -10.54 -4.40 -5.00
N PHE A 124 -9.49 -5.06 -5.51
CA PHE A 124 -9.26 -5.17 -6.95
C PHE A 124 -10.02 -6.40 -7.44
N THR A 125 -10.95 -6.19 -8.37
CA THR A 125 -11.97 -7.18 -8.73
C THR A 125 -12.27 -7.19 -10.23
N ASP A 126 -12.83 -8.29 -10.71
CA ASP A 126 -13.23 -8.49 -12.09
C ASP A 126 -14.56 -9.26 -12.11
N ALA A 127 -15.55 -8.76 -12.85
CA ALA A 127 -16.88 -9.37 -12.93
C ALA A 127 -16.86 -10.78 -13.54
N ASN A 128 -15.89 -11.08 -14.41
CA ASN A 128 -15.72 -12.41 -15.01
C ASN A 128 -14.99 -13.41 -14.11
N CYS A 129 -14.51 -12.95 -12.92
CA CYS A 129 -13.81 -13.80 -11.98
C CYS A 129 -14.80 -14.49 -11.00
N PRO A 130 -14.95 -15.84 -11.04
CA PRO A 130 -15.82 -16.56 -10.13
C PRO A 130 -15.48 -16.31 -8.65
N TYR A 131 -14.19 -16.28 -8.31
CA TYR A 131 -13.74 -16.03 -6.94
C TYR A 131 -14.01 -14.59 -6.49
N CYS A 132 -13.99 -13.62 -7.41
CA CYS A 132 -14.39 -12.24 -7.10
C CYS A 132 -15.88 -12.17 -6.75
N ARG A 133 -16.74 -12.89 -7.49
CA ARG A 133 -18.17 -12.96 -7.19
C ARG A 133 -18.46 -13.63 -5.84
N LEU A 134 -17.74 -14.71 -5.52
CA LEU A 134 -17.87 -15.36 -4.21
C LEU A 134 -17.37 -14.45 -3.07
N LEU A 135 -16.28 -13.73 -3.28
CA LEU A 135 -15.80 -12.74 -2.31
C LEU A 135 -16.84 -11.65 -2.06
N GLU A 136 -17.47 -11.13 -3.13
CA GLU A 136 -18.51 -10.10 -3.01
C GLU A 136 -19.70 -10.56 -2.15
N GLN A 137 -20.14 -11.83 -2.32
CA GLN A 137 -21.15 -12.44 -1.48
C GLN A 137 -20.72 -12.53 -0.01
N ASN A 138 -19.46 -12.85 0.26
CA ASN A 138 -18.92 -12.94 1.61
C ASN A 138 -18.79 -11.54 2.26
N LEU A 139 -18.39 -10.52 1.49
CA LEU A 139 -18.36 -9.12 1.95
C LEU A 139 -19.74 -8.61 2.31
N SER A 140 -20.76 -8.94 1.51
CA SER A 140 -22.15 -8.62 1.81
C SER A 140 -22.65 -9.26 3.11
N LYS A 141 -22.25 -10.54 3.37
CA LYS A 141 -22.61 -11.27 4.61
C LYS A 141 -21.87 -10.73 5.85
N ALA A 142 -20.59 -10.35 5.71
CA ALA A 142 -19.84 -9.71 6.78
C ALA A 142 -20.49 -8.39 7.22
N GLY A 143 -21.11 -7.66 6.27
CA GLY A 143 -21.90 -6.46 6.57
C GLY A 143 -21.10 -5.32 7.22
N ASN A 144 -21.77 -4.19 7.48
CA ASN A 144 -21.16 -2.99 8.09
C ASN A 144 -19.81 -2.58 7.44
N LEU A 145 -19.76 -2.63 6.11
CA LEU A 145 -18.58 -2.37 5.30
C LEU A 145 -18.81 -1.27 4.27
N THR A 146 -17.84 -0.40 4.08
CA THR A 146 -17.67 0.39 2.85
C THR A 146 -16.57 -0.25 2.03
N VAL A 147 -16.92 -0.79 0.86
CA VAL A 147 -15.98 -1.46 -0.05
C VAL A 147 -15.74 -0.59 -1.28
N TYR A 148 -14.47 -0.27 -1.55
CA TYR A 148 -14.04 0.45 -2.74
C TYR A 148 -13.54 -0.57 -3.77
N ASN A 149 -14.37 -0.88 -4.76
CA ASN A 149 -14.10 -1.88 -5.78
C ASN A 149 -13.42 -1.23 -6.99
N PHE A 150 -12.13 -1.46 -7.15
CA PHE A 150 -11.39 -1.11 -8.37
C PHE A 150 -11.63 -2.17 -9.43
N MET A 151 -12.35 -1.81 -10.50
CA MET A 151 -12.51 -2.70 -11.64
C MET A 151 -11.15 -2.92 -12.30
N TYR A 152 -10.69 -4.18 -12.26
CA TYR A 152 -9.34 -4.59 -12.69
C TYR A 152 -9.45 -5.73 -13.73
N PRO A 153 -9.78 -5.41 -15.01
CA PRO A 153 -10.18 -6.38 -16.03
C PRO A 153 -8.98 -7.13 -16.63
N VAL A 154 -8.40 -8.04 -15.87
CA VAL A 154 -7.24 -8.85 -16.28
C VAL A 154 -7.61 -10.20 -16.93
N LEU A 155 -8.90 -10.58 -16.89
CA LEU A 155 -9.42 -11.83 -17.46
C LEU A 155 -10.06 -11.63 -18.84
N ARG A 156 -9.52 -10.73 -19.66
CA ARG A 156 -10.08 -10.31 -20.96
C ARG A 156 -11.51 -9.77 -20.87
N SER A 157 -11.84 -9.15 -19.76
CA SER A 157 -13.16 -8.67 -19.33
C SER A 157 -13.30 -7.14 -19.44
N ARG A 158 -12.46 -6.51 -20.30
CA ARG A 158 -12.43 -5.04 -20.41
C ARG A 158 -13.78 -4.49 -20.86
N GLU A 159 -14.46 -5.18 -21.75
CA GLU A 159 -15.75 -4.73 -22.27
C GLU A 159 -16.84 -4.83 -21.20
N GLU A 160 -16.88 -5.92 -20.44
CA GLU A 160 -17.79 -6.09 -19.31
C GLU A 160 -17.54 -5.03 -18.22
N ALA A 161 -16.27 -4.81 -17.88
CA ALA A 161 -15.88 -3.77 -16.92
C ALA A 161 -16.28 -2.37 -17.43
N ARG A 162 -16.14 -2.10 -18.75
CA ARG A 162 -16.59 -0.86 -19.37
C ARG A 162 -18.11 -0.67 -19.21
N ARG A 163 -18.90 -1.70 -19.48
CA ARG A 163 -20.35 -1.65 -19.33
C ARG A 163 -20.76 -1.31 -17.90
N ILE A 164 -20.05 -1.88 -16.91
CA ILE A 164 -20.31 -1.60 -15.49
C ILE A 164 -20.02 -0.13 -15.17
N VAL A 165 -18.82 0.37 -15.50
CA VAL A 165 -18.44 1.75 -15.15
C VAL A 165 -19.16 2.82 -15.96
N CYS A 166 -19.73 2.44 -17.11
CA CYS A 166 -20.51 3.33 -17.99
C CYS A 166 -22.03 3.26 -17.75
N ALA A 167 -22.48 2.38 -16.88
CA ALA A 167 -23.90 2.29 -16.56
C ALA A 167 -24.42 3.60 -15.89
N SER A 168 -25.70 3.87 -16.04
CA SER A 168 -26.36 5.00 -15.34
C SER A 168 -26.29 4.88 -13.82
N ASP A 169 -26.29 3.66 -13.31
CA ASP A 169 -26.03 3.31 -11.92
C ASP A 169 -24.94 2.22 -11.86
N PRO A 170 -23.66 2.63 -11.79
CA PRO A 170 -22.54 1.69 -11.77
C PRO A 170 -22.55 0.77 -10.55
N VAL A 171 -23.06 1.24 -9.39
CA VAL A 171 -23.11 0.45 -8.16
C VAL A 171 -24.10 -0.68 -8.32
N LYS A 172 -25.32 -0.38 -8.73
CA LYS A 172 -26.35 -1.40 -8.99
C LYS A 172 -25.90 -2.39 -10.05
N THR A 173 -25.37 -1.90 -11.16
CA THR A 173 -24.91 -2.74 -12.27
C THR A 173 -23.77 -3.67 -11.84
N PHE A 174 -22.83 -3.17 -11.03
CA PHE A 174 -21.77 -3.98 -10.44
C PHE A 174 -22.35 -5.10 -9.56
N LEU A 175 -23.20 -4.77 -8.60
CA LEU A 175 -23.78 -5.75 -7.69
C LEU A 175 -24.62 -6.81 -8.41
N ASP A 176 -25.46 -6.42 -9.38
CA ASP A 176 -26.24 -7.32 -10.20
C ASP A 176 -25.33 -8.26 -11.02
N SER A 177 -24.24 -7.71 -11.58
CA SER A 177 -23.28 -8.50 -12.36
C SER A 177 -22.50 -9.48 -11.50
N MET A 178 -22.12 -9.07 -10.27
CA MET A 178 -21.44 -9.96 -9.34
C MET A 178 -22.36 -11.08 -8.84
N ALA A 179 -23.64 -10.81 -8.70
CA ALA A 179 -24.64 -11.81 -8.27
C ALA A 179 -24.99 -12.80 -9.39
N SER A 180 -25.24 -12.31 -10.61
CA SER A 180 -25.72 -13.12 -11.73
C SER A 180 -24.61 -13.70 -12.62
N GLY A 181 -23.45 -13.04 -12.64
CA GLY A 181 -22.39 -13.31 -13.62
C GLY A 181 -22.66 -12.74 -15.01
N GLN A 182 -23.72 -11.95 -15.16
CA GLN A 182 -24.11 -11.32 -16.43
C GLN A 182 -23.97 -9.81 -16.33
N VAL A 183 -23.38 -9.19 -17.35
CA VAL A 183 -23.25 -7.75 -17.46
C VAL A 183 -24.16 -7.23 -18.56
N PRO A 184 -25.08 -6.30 -18.28
CA PRO A 184 -26.02 -5.79 -19.26
C PRO A 184 -25.29 -4.97 -20.35
N GLU A 185 -25.92 -4.87 -21.53
CA GLU A 185 -25.44 -3.98 -22.58
C GLU A 185 -25.60 -2.52 -22.16
N VAL A 186 -24.56 -1.72 -22.36
CA VAL A 186 -24.52 -0.28 -22.07
C VAL A 186 -23.80 0.45 -23.17
N GLY A 187 -24.26 1.64 -23.50
CA GLY A 187 -23.64 2.50 -24.54
C GLY A 187 -22.21 2.93 -24.19
N GLN A 188 -21.61 3.68 -25.11
CA GLN A 188 -20.30 4.27 -24.92
C GLN A 188 -20.35 5.41 -23.91
N CYS A 189 -19.30 5.56 -23.11
CA CYS A 189 -19.14 6.68 -22.19
C CYS A 189 -17.71 7.19 -22.11
N SER A 190 -17.53 8.40 -21.61
CA SER A 190 -16.20 9.01 -21.39
C SER A 190 -15.48 8.45 -20.14
N ASN A 191 -16.19 7.75 -19.25
CA ASN A 191 -15.62 7.27 -17.99
C ASN A 191 -14.77 5.99 -18.14
N SER A 192 -14.73 5.38 -19.32
CA SER A 192 -13.97 4.13 -19.55
C SER A 192 -12.46 4.25 -19.30
N ALA A 193 -11.89 5.47 -19.36
CA ALA A 193 -10.50 5.72 -19.00
C ALA A 193 -10.14 5.39 -17.54
N VAL A 194 -11.14 5.26 -16.66
CA VAL A 194 -10.93 4.78 -15.29
C VAL A 194 -10.32 3.38 -15.25
N LEU A 195 -10.64 2.54 -16.22
CA LEU A 195 -10.13 1.17 -16.29
C LEU A 195 -8.62 1.13 -16.57
N ASP A 196 -8.12 2.05 -17.41
CA ASP A 196 -6.68 2.17 -17.67
C ASP A 196 -5.94 2.60 -16.40
N ARG A 197 -6.47 3.63 -15.71
CA ARG A 197 -5.90 4.06 -14.42
C ARG A 197 -5.91 2.95 -13.37
N ASN A 198 -6.96 2.16 -13.31
CA ASN A 198 -7.06 1.04 -12.38
C ASN A 198 -6.06 -0.08 -12.74
N LEU A 199 -5.84 -0.36 -14.01
CA LEU A 199 -4.82 -1.31 -14.47
C LEU A 199 -3.42 -0.82 -14.13
N GLU A 200 -3.09 0.44 -14.42
CA GLU A 200 -1.81 1.05 -14.06
C GLU A 200 -1.59 1.03 -12.53
N LEU A 201 -2.63 1.39 -11.76
CA LEU A 201 -2.58 1.37 -10.30
C LEU A 201 -2.30 -0.04 -9.78
N GLY A 202 -3.05 -1.05 -10.26
CA GLY A 202 -2.87 -2.43 -9.84
C GLY A 202 -1.46 -2.94 -10.16
N GLN A 203 -0.93 -2.63 -11.35
CA GLN A 203 0.45 -2.97 -11.74
C GLN A 203 1.47 -2.29 -10.82
N LYS A 204 1.33 -0.98 -10.57
CA LYS A 204 2.20 -0.22 -9.65
C LYS A 204 2.19 -0.81 -8.23
N LEU A 205 1.04 -1.26 -7.76
CA LEU A 205 0.89 -1.90 -6.45
C LEU A 205 1.32 -3.36 -6.42
N GLY A 206 1.70 -3.95 -7.57
CA GLY A 206 2.06 -5.36 -7.67
C GLY A 206 0.87 -6.30 -7.44
N ILE A 207 -0.33 -5.92 -7.88
CA ILE A 207 -1.53 -6.77 -7.86
C ILE A 207 -1.43 -7.75 -9.03
N ASN A 208 -0.95 -8.96 -8.77
CA ASN A 208 -0.70 -9.99 -9.79
C ASN A 208 -1.82 -11.04 -9.86
N SER A 209 -2.78 -11.00 -8.95
CA SER A 209 -3.91 -11.94 -8.89
C SER A 209 -5.12 -11.28 -8.25
N ILE A 210 -6.31 -11.73 -8.61
CA ILE A 210 -7.61 -11.25 -8.13
C ILE A 210 -8.46 -12.41 -7.60
N PRO A 211 -9.37 -12.09 -6.65
CA PRO A 211 -9.52 -10.81 -5.99
C PRO A 211 -8.32 -10.48 -5.10
N ALA A 212 -8.01 -9.17 -4.94
CA ALA A 212 -7.05 -8.70 -3.97
C ALA A 212 -7.71 -7.70 -3.04
N VAL A 213 -7.67 -7.97 -1.74
CA VAL A 213 -8.27 -7.16 -0.68
C VAL A 213 -7.19 -6.38 0.04
N ILE A 214 -7.39 -5.07 0.24
CA ILE A 214 -6.48 -4.19 0.98
C ILE A 214 -7.21 -3.69 2.22
N PHE A 215 -6.62 -3.94 3.37
CA PHE A 215 -7.15 -3.57 4.68
C PHE A 215 -6.70 -2.15 5.09
N PRO A 216 -7.36 -1.52 6.10
CA PRO A 216 -7.07 -0.14 6.51
C PRO A 216 -5.63 0.10 6.97
N ASP A 217 -4.92 -0.91 7.47
CA ASP A 217 -3.51 -0.84 7.83
C ASP A 217 -2.56 -0.97 6.63
N GLY A 218 -3.11 -1.12 5.42
CA GLY A 218 -2.37 -1.30 4.18
C GLY A 218 -1.94 -2.73 3.89
N SER A 219 -2.23 -3.68 4.77
CA SER A 219 -1.99 -5.10 4.51
C SER A 219 -2.87 -5.59 3.35
N ARG A 220 -2.37 -6.60 2.63
CA ARG A 220 -3.04 -7.16 1.46
C ARG A 220 -3.27 -8.66 1.61
N TYR A 221 -4.46 -9.09 1.27
CA TYR A 221 -4.79 -10.50 1.06
C TYR A 221 -5.14 -10.75 -0.42
N THR A 222 -4.71 -11.87 -0.95
CA THR A 222 -4.98 -12.24 -2.36
C THR A 222 -5.72 -13.58 -2.40
N GLY A 223 -6.85 -13.59 -3.11
CA GLY A 223 -7.71 -14.76 -3.24
C GLY A 223 -9.05 -14.62 -2.51
N LEU A 224 -9.82 -15.70 -2.53
CA LEU A 224 -11.12 -15.79 -1.84
C LEU A 224 -10.92 -15.80 -0.32
N MET A 225 -11.68 -14.98 0.37
CA MET A 225 -11.76 -14.97 1.85
C MET A 225 -13.12 -15.46 2.30
N SER A 226 -13.16 -16.24 3.39
CA SER A 226 -14.40 -16.51 4.12
C SER A 226 -14.84 -15.28 4.93
N VAL A 227 -16.07 -15.29 5.44
CA VAL A 227 -16.56 -14.21 6.31
C VAL A 227 -15.71 -14.08 7.57
N GLU A 228 -15.33 -15.22 8.18
CA GLU A 228 -14.50 -15.27 9.38
C GLU A 228 -13.11 -14.68 9.11
N ALA A 229 -12.50 -15.00 7.97
CA ALA A 229 -11.19 -14.44 7.59
C ALA A 229 -11.27 -12.93 7.33
N ILE A 230 -12.38 -12.43 6.77
CA ILE A 230 -12.61 -10.99 6.59
C ILE A 230 -12.67 -10.30 7.96
N GLU A 231 -13.44 -10.85 8.91
CA GLU A 231 -13.60 -10.31 10.25
C GLU A 231 -12.28 -10.30 11.03
N GLU A 232 -11.53 -11.39 10.99
CA GLU A 232 -10.23 -11.52 11.66
C GLU A 232 -9.23 -10.49 11.12
N ASN A 233 -9.10 -10.38 9.81
CA ASN A 233 -8.16 -9.42 9.21
C ASN A 233 -8.56 -7.96 9.47
N LEU A 234 -9.86 -7.65 9.51
CA LEU A 234 -10.35 -6.32 9.90
C LEU A 234 -10.00 -6.00 11.36
N ALA A 235 -10.17 -6.96 12.27
CA ALA A 235 -9.81 -6.79 13.68
C ALA A 235 -8.30 -6.57 13.84
N ASN A 236 -7.48 -7.39 13.18
CA ASN A 236 -6.03 -7.26 13.18
C ASN A 236 -5.54 -5.94 12.60
N SER A 237 -6.19 -5.46 11.53
CA SER A 237 -5.89 -4.15 10.91
C SER A 237 -6.25 -2.98 11.82
N ALA A 238 -7.28 -3.09 12.64
CA ALA A 238 -7.67 -2.06 13.59
C ALA A 238 -6.72 -1.97 14.78
N ALA A 239 -6.16 -3.09 15.23
CA ALA A 239 -5.21 -3.16 16.36
C ALA A 239 -3.82 -2.58 16.03
N LYS A 240 -3.48 -2.41 14.74
CA LYS A 240 -2.17 -1.91 14.27
C LYS A 240 -2.16 -0.41 13.94
N LYS A 241 -3.24 0.31 14.25
CA LYS A 241 -3.33 1.78 14.16
C LYS A 241 -2.89 2.40 15.48
#